data_223c0cd930f35717f74459191eb2d666
#
_entry.id   223c0cd930f35717f74459191eb2d666
#
_cell.length_a   1.000
_cell.length_b   1.000
_cell.length_c   1.000
_cell.angle_alpha   90.00
_cell.angle_beta   90.00
_cell.angle_gamma   90.00
#
_symmetry.space_group_name_H-M   'P 1'
#
loop_
_entity.id
_entity.type
_entity.pdbx_description
1 polymer ?
#
loop_
_entity_poly.entity_id
_entity_poly.type
_entity_poly.pdbx_seq_one_letter_code
_entity_poly.pdbx_strand_id
1 'polypeptide(L)'
;MALALRRTSQASCSTSASASRGAWTVGRKHAPIICQAAKQEPAASPALRHLAAGLLAVSSAAALALTAAPLDASAVSGGGGVSESLAGKDLSGRDLRKFKLTKANLRKTNFSGANLEGVSLFGSLSEGAIFRGANLRNADLESGNYEFADFTDAVMEGAFVNNAQFVKVTITGSDWTDVVLRKDIQKELCAIADGVNPTTGVATRDSLLCP
;
A
#
# COMPACT_ATOMS: atom_id res chain seq x y z
N MET A 1 18.97 4.92 40.33
CA MET A 1 19.76 3.77 39.83
C MET A 1 18.93 2.51 40.00
N ALA A 2 18.35 2.00 38.93
CA ALA A 2 17.84 0.63 38.83
C ALA A 2 17.72 0.30 37.34
N LEU A 3 18.66 -0.53 36.84
CA LEU A 3 18.65 -1.10 35.50
C LEU A 3 17.59 -2.19 35.42
N ALA A 4 16.65 -2.10 34.49
CA ALA A 4 15.73 -3.16 34.12
C ALA A 4 16.29 -3.90 32.88
N LEU A 5 16.75 -5.14 33.07
CA LEU A 5 17.17 -6.04 32.00
C LEU A 5 15.95 -6.45 31.15
N ARG A 6 16.02 -6.19 29.87
CA ARG A 6 15.13 -6.80 28.86
C ARG A 6 15.63 -8.21 28.56
N ARG A 7 14.83 -9.22 28.89
CA ARG A 7 15.02 -10.60 28.42
C ARG A 7 14.45 -10.75 27.02
N THR A 8 15.30 -11.01 26.05
CA THR A 8 14.93 -11.47 24.71
C THR A 8 14.66 -12.97 24.79
N SER A 9 13.43 -13.38 24.53
CA SER A 9 13.09 -14.80 24.37
C SER A 9 13.44 -15.24 22.95
N GLN A 10 14.50 -16.04 22.83
CA GLN A 10 14.82 -16.78 21.61
C GLN A 10 13.96 -18.04 21.55
N ALA A 11 13.18 -18.18 20.50
CA ALA A 11 12.52 -19.44 20.19
C ALA A 11 13.53 -20.36 19.48
N SER A 12 13.95 -21.41 20.16
CA SER A 12 14.79 -22.47 19.61
C SER A 12 13.91 -23.55 18.98
N CYS A 13 14.04 -23.72 17.66
CA CYS A 13 13.48 -24.86 16.96
C CYS A 13 14.54 -25.96 16.93
N SER A 14 14.39 -27.03 17.72
CA SER A 14 15.30 -28.17 17.75
C SER A 14 14.89 -29.19 16.68
N THR A 15 15.75 -29.41 15.69
CA THR A 15 15.66 -30.52 14.76
C THR A 15 16.41 -31.72 15.33
N SER A 16 15.71 -32.75 15.75
CA SER A 16 16.29 -34.06 16.02
C SER A 16 16.24 -34.89 14.75
N ALA A 17 17.39 -35.05 14.11
CA ALA A 17 17.59 -35.99 13.01
C ALA A 17 18.14 -37.28 13.57
N SER A 18 17.37 -38.35 13.61
CA SER A 18 17.85 -39.72 13.81
C SER A 18 18.12 -40.36 12.44
N ALA A 19 19.35 -40.70 12.20
CA ALA A 19 19.78 -41.41 11.01
C ALA A 19 19.47 -42.93 11.16
N SER A 20 18.64 -43.46 10.25
CA SER A 20 18.61 -44.90 9.97
C SER A 20 18.81 -45.13 8.47
N ARG A 21 19.82 -46.01 8.19
CA ARG A 21 20.21 -46.46 6.85
C ARG A 21 19.12 -47.42 6.31
N GLY A 22 18.74 -47.26 5.06
CA GLY A 22 18.05 -48.34 4.35
C GLY A 22 17.17 -47.90 3.20
N ALA A 23 17.58 -48.32 1.99
CA ALA A 23 16.78 -48.68 0.79
C ALA A 23 16.04 -47.57 0.05
N TRP A 24 16.43 -47.46 -1.20
CA TRP A 24 15.80 -46.79 -2.34
C TRP A 24 14.33 -47.19 -2.56
N THR A 25 13.43 -46.23 -2.61
CA THR A 25 12.20 -46.28 -3.42
C THR A 25 11.75 -44.89 -3.84
N VAL A 26 11.39 -44.78 -5.08
CA VAL A 26 10.91 -43.62 -5.82
C VAL A 26 9.57 -43.12 -5.25
N GLY A 27 9.43 -41.80 -5.10
CA GLY A 27 8.14 -41.09 -5.11
C GLY A 27 7.51 -40.83 -3.74
N ARG A 28 7.77 -39.67 -3.11
CA ARG A 28 6.82 -39.06 -2.19
C ARG A 28 6.78 -37.54 -2.40
N LYS A 29 5.56 -37.09 -2.68
CA LYS A 29 5.15 -35.69 -2.74
C LYS A 29 5.41 -35.05 -1.38
N HIS A 30 6.12 -33.94 -1.35
CA HIS A 30 6.34 -33.17 -0.14
C HIS A 30 5.02 -32.52 0.32
N ALA A 31 4.57 -32.88 1.54
CA ALA A 31 3.50 -32.20 2.20
C ALA A 31 4.02 -30.85 2.79
N PRO A 32 3.25 -29.77 2.73
CA PRO A 32 3.68 -28.51 3.31
C PRO A 32 3.65 -28.59 4.84
N ILE A 33 4.73 -28.16 5.48
CA ILE A 33 4.80 -28.00 6.94
C ILE A 33 4.05 -26.72 7.29
N ILE A 34 2.82 -26.89 7.84
CA ILE A 34 2.03 -25.79 8.35
C ILE A 34 2.50 -25.54 9.79
N CYS A 35 3.27 -24.49 10.02
CA CYS A 35 3.51 -23.97 11.35
C CYS A 35 2.27 -23.18 11.81
N GLN A 36 1.43 -23.79 12.65
CA GLN A 36 0.34 -23.09 13.31
C GLN A 36 0.91 -22.17 14.39
N ALA A 37 0.79 -20.86 14.18
CA ALA A 37 1.03 -19.87 15.22
C ALA A 37 -0.07 -19.98 16.29
N ALA A 38 0.31 -20.38 17.51
CA ALA A 38 -0.58 -20.39 18.65
C ALA A 38 -1.01 -18.96 19.00
N LYS A 39 -2.31 -18.67 18.89
CA LYS A 39 -2.92 -17.46 19.44
C LYS A 39 -2.78 -17.51 20.96
N GLN A 40 -1.92 -16.67 21.52
CA GLN A 40 -1.93 -16.37 22.94
C GLN A 40 -3.03 -15.33 23.24
N GLU A 41 -4.08 -15.78 23.89
CA GLU A 41 -5.06 -14.89 24.53
C GLU A 41 -4.41 -14.26 25.77
N PRO A 42 -4.62 -12.96 26.03
CA PRO A 42 -4.17 -12.35 27.27
C PRO A 42 -5.04 -12.83 28.44
N ALA A 43 -4.39 -13.45 29.43
CA ALA A 43 -5.00 -13.87 30.66
C ALA A 43 -5.57 -12.68 31.43
N ALA A 44 -6.87 -12.70 31.67
CA ALA A 44 -7.55 -11.79 32.57
C ALA A 44 -7.14 -12.10 34.02
N SER A 45 -6.64 -11.10 34.72
CA SER A 45 -6.37 -11.17 36.17
C SER A 45 -7.67 -10.99 36.93
N PRO A 46 -8.00 -11.87 37.93
CA PRO A 46 -9.10 -11.62 38.83
C PRO A 46 -8.62 -10.92 40.12
N ALA A 47 -9.49 -10.14 40.68
CA ALA A 47 -9.56 -9.66 42.04
C ALA A 47 -9.17 -8.18 42.28
N LEU A 48 -10.17 -7.35 42.53
CA LEU A 48 -10.47 -6.90 43.88
C LEU A 48 -11.91 -6.34 43.98
N ARG A 49 -12.79 -7.11 44.61
CA ARG A 49 -14.02 -6.58 45.20
C ARG A 49 -13.65 -5.91 46.52
N HIS A 50 -14.03 -4.67 46.74
CA HIS A 50 -14.50 -4.13 48.05
C HIS A 50 -15.11 -2.75 47.84
N LEU A 51 -16.41 -2.67 48.01
CA LEU A 51 -17.23 -1.78 48.84
C LEU A 51 -16.69 -0.34 49.07
N ALA A 52 -17.43 0.67 48.60
CA ALA A 52 -18.04 1.65 49.50
C ALA A 52 -18.87 2.66 48.71
N ALA A 53 -20.07 2.85 49.19
CA ALA A 53 -21.03 3.88 48.71
C ALA A 53 -20.50 5.30 49.01
N GLY A 54 -20.88 6.25 48.15
CA GLY A 54 -20.79 7.63 48.56
C GLY A 54 -20.66 8.65 47.45
N LEU A 55 -21.79 9.34 47.19
CA LEU A 55 -21.87 10.77 46.83
C LEU A 55 -21.42 11.23 45.42
N LEU A 56 -22.44 11.65 44.71
CA LEU A 56 -22.61 12.69 43.73
C LEU A 56 -21.39 13.62 43.54
N ALA A 57 -20.73 13.55 42.38
CA ALA A 57 -20.05 14.70 41.82
C ALA A 57 -20.31 14.65 40.29
N VAL A 58 -21.14 15.59 39.86
CA VAL A 58 -21.32 15.97 38.46
C VAL A 58 -20.02 16.60 38.00
N SER A 59 -19.19 15.88 37.29
CA SER A 59 -18.10 16.45 36.51
C SER A 59 -18.35 16.15 35.06
N SER A 60 -18.85 17.17 34.37
CA SER A 60 -18.91 17.26 32.92
C SER A 60 -17.48 17.17 32.34
N ALA A 61 -17.01 15.94 32.09
CA ALA A 61 -15.88 15.72 31.21
C ALA A 61 -16.41 15.89 29.79
N ALA A 62 -16.23 17.09 29.23
CA ALA A 62 -16.35 17.31 27.81
C ALA A 62 -15.30 16.43 27.12
N ALA A 63 -15.73 15.27 26.65
CA ALA A 63 -14.99 14.48 25.72
C ALA A 63 -14.91 15.33 24.43
N LEU A 64 -13.78 16.00 24.23
CA LEU A 64 -13.39 16.49 22.91
C LEU A 64 -13.22 15.27 22.01
N ALA A 65 -14.35 14.79 21.47
CA ALA A 65 -14.33 13.97 20.28
C ALA A 65 -13.73 14.86 19.19
N LEU A 66 -12.45 14.67 18.88
CA LEU A 66 -11.90 15.07 17.60
C LEU A 66 -12.66 14.25 16.55
N THR A 67 -13.85 14.71 16.18
CA THR A 67 -14.49 14.31 14.96
C THR A 67 -13.63 14.88 13.85
N ALA A 68 -12.75 14.02 13.29
CA ALA A 68 -12.21 14.29 11.97
C ALA A 68 -13.44 14.49 11.09
N ALA A 69 -13.77 15.75 10.81
CA ALA A 69 -14.85 16.08 9.89
C ALA A 69 -14.52 15.35 8.58
N PRO A 70 -15.44 14.57 8.04
CA PRO A 70 -15.27 14.09 6.67
C PRO A 70 -15.17 15.35 5.82
N LEU A 71 -14.02 15.58 5.22
CA LEU A 71 -13.86 16.59 4.19
C LEU A 71 -14.88 16.24 3.11
N ASP A 72 -15.92 17.07 3.00
CA ASP A 72 -17.03 16.86 2.09
C ASP A 72 -16.53 16.48 0.70
N ALA A 73 -16.90 15.28 0.27
CA ALA A 73 -16.67 14.78 -1.08
C ALA A 73 -17.43 15.61 -2.15
N SER A 74 -18.20 16.63 -1.74
CA SER A 74 -19.00 17.47 -2.61
C SER A 74 -18.24 18.60 -3.30
N ALA A 75 -16.98 18.86 -2.95
CA ALA A 75 -16.23 19.97 -3.53
C ALA A 75 -15.55 19.66 -4.88
N VAL A 76 -15.65 18.44 -5.41
CA VAL A 76 -15.05 18.06 -6.70
C VAL A 76 -16.08 17.71 -7.77
N SER A 77 -17.34 18.12 -7.58
CA SER A 77 -18.39 18.00 -8.61
C SER A 77 -18.44 19.26 -9.49
N GLY A 78 -17.32 19.60 -10.12
CA GLY A 78 -17.24 20.70 -11.09
C GLY A 78 -17.35 20.17 -12.51
N GLY A 79 -18.56 20.04 -13.04
CA GLY A 79 -18.75 20.05 -14.48
C GLY A 79 -18.40 21.45 -15.01
N GLY A 80 -17.30 21.57 -15.76
CA GLY A 80 -16.94 22.81 -16.43
C GLY A 80 -15.45 23.17 -16.29
N GLY A 81 -14.61 22.68 -17.19
CA GLY A 81 -13.49 23.32 -17.84
C GLY A 81 -12.39 24.08 -17.06
N VAL A 82 -12.31 24.02 -15.75
CA VAL A 82 -11.18 24.55 -14.97
C VAL A 82 -10.70 23.38 -14.13
N SER A 83 -9.54 22.84 -14.50
CA SER A 83 -8.87 21.80 -13.76
C SER A 83 -8.60 22.30 -12.34
N GLU A 84 -9.35 21.79 -11.37
CA GLU A 84 -9.12 22.13 -9.97
C GLU A 84 -7.69 21.75 -9.57
N SER A 85 -6.93 22.71 -9.05
CA SER A 85 -5.58 22.42 -8.61
C SER A 85 -5.61 21.69 -7.28
N LEU A 86 -5.22 20.41 -7.31
CA LEU A 86 -4.99 19.58 -6.12
C LEU A 86 -3.51 19.54 -5.75
N ALA A 87 -2.70 20.42 -6.35
CA ALA A 87 -1.27 20.44 -6.15
C ALA A 87 -0.91 20.55 -4.67
N GLY A 88 -0.03 19.66 -4.21
CA GLY A 88 0.45 19.60 -2.83
C GLY A 88 -0.57 19.15 -1.78
N LYS A 89 -1.78 18.74 -2.19
CA LYS A 89 -2.78 18.22 -1.23
C LYS A 89 -2.43 16.80 -0.80
N ASP A 90 -2.86 16.45 0.42
CA ASP A 90 -2.78 15.09 0.94
C ASP A 90 -4.13 14.38 0.73
N LEU A 91 -4.08 13.37 -0.14
CA LEU A 91 -5.21 12.50 -0.48
C LEU A 91 -4.89 11.04 -0.14
N SER A 92 -3.93 10.81 0.75
CA SER A 92 -3.49 9.48 1.14
C SER A 92 -4.63 8.63 1.75
N GLY A 93 -4.65 7.34 1.41
CA GLY A 93 -5.62 6.36 1.91
C GLY A 93 -7.08 6.61 1.50
N ARG A 94 -7.36 7.58 0.63
CA ARG A 94 -8.74 7.93 0.24
C ARG A 94 -9.25 7.06 -0.91
N ASP A 95 -10.55 6.83 -0.93
CA ASP A 95 -11.25 6.25 -2.08
C ASP A 95 -11.59 7.36 -3.08
N LEU A 96 -10.90 7.36 -4.22
CA LEU A 96 -11.00 8.38 -5.25
C LEU A 96 -11.67 7.87 -6.53
N ARG A 97 -12.25 6.68 -6.54
CA ARG A 97 -12.87 6.05 -7.72
C ARG A 97 -13.96 6.88 -8.39
N LYS A 98 -14.60 7.77 -7.64
CA LYS A 98 -15.65 8.66 -8.16
C LYS A 98 -15.14 10.02 -8.62
N PHE A 99 -13.85 10.30 -8.45
CA PHE A 99 -13.25 11.57 -8.83
C PHE A 99 -12.86 11.60 -10.29
N LYS A 100 -13.01 12.77 -10.92
CA LYS A 100 -12.52 13.02 -12.27
C LYS A 100 -11.27 13.86 -12.17
N LEU A 101 -10.12 13.25 -12.43
CA LEU A 101 -8.82 13.92 -12.33
C LEU A 101 -8.22 14.21 -13.72
N THR A 102 -9.06 14.16 -14.75
CA THR A 102 -8.69 14.47 -16.14
C THR A 102 -8.16 15.89 -16.24
N LYS A 103 -6.94 16.06 -16.77
CA LYS A 103 -6.24 17.33 -16.93
C LYS A 103 -6.06 18.12 -15.62
N ALA A 104 -6.15 17.44 -14.47
CA ALA A 104 -5.97 18.08 -13.18
C ALA A 104 -4.49 18.42 -12.91
N ASN A 105 -4.27 19.49 -12.14
CA ASN A 105 -2.94 19.80 -11.61
C ASN A 105 -2.75 19.05 -10.27
N LEU A 106 -1.94 17.99 -10.31
CA LEU A 106 -1.68 17.06 -9.22
C LEU A 106 -0.21 17.09 -8.77
N ARG A 107 0.50 18.17 -9.09
CA ARG A 107 1.92 18.30 -8.76
C ARG A 107 2.14 18.15 -7.26
N LYS A 108 3.07 17.27 -6.88
CA LYS A 108 3.42 16.99 -5.47
C LYS A 108 2.23 16.59 -4.58
N THR A 109 1.14 16.11 -5.18
CA THR A 109 0.00 15.56 -4.43
C THR A 109 0.38 14.21 -3.85
N ASN A 110 -0.04 13.94 -2.60
CA ASN A 110 0.18 12.67 -1.94
C ASN A 110 -1.05 11.75 -2.12
N PHE A 111 -0.89 10.67 -2.88
CA PHE A 111 -1.88 9.61 -3.10
C PHE A 111 -1.46 8.28 -2.43
N SER A 112 -0.58 8.32 -1.44
CA SER A 112 -0.09 7.09 -0.81
C SER A 112 -1.23 6.23 -0.28
N GLY A 113 -1.29 4.96 -0.73
CA GLY A 113 -2.36 4.03 -0.34
C GLY A 113 -3.77 4.40 -0.80
N ALA A 114 -3.92 5.40 -1.67
CA ALA A 114 -5.23 5.79 -2.19
C ALA A 114 -5.79 4.76 -3.17
N ASN A 115 -7.12 4.66 -3.24
CA ASN A 115 -7.80 3.84 -4.24
C ASN A 115 -8.19 4.69 -5.44
N LEU A 116 -7.45 4.52 -6.54
CA LEU A 116 -7.61 5.21 -7.82
C LEU A 116 -8.05 4.23 -8.92
N GLU A 117 -8.62 3.09 -8.57
CA GLU A 117 -9.04 2.06 -9.51
C GLU A 117 -10.05 2.62 -10.54
N GLY A 118 -9.72 2.46 -11.83
CA GLY A 118 -10.55 2.94 -12.94
C GLY A 118 -10.67 4.47 -13.05
N VAL A 119 -9.88 5.24 -12.29
CA VAL A 119 -9.92 6.72 -12.34
C VAL A 119 -9.21 7.22 -13.59
N SER A 120 -9.82 8.20 -14.29
CA SER A 120 -9.14 8.88 -15.39
C SER A 120 -8.26 10.02 -14.86
N LEU A 121 -6.96 9.85 -15.06
CA LEU A 121 -5.88 10.83 -14.86
C LEU A 121 -5.39 11.38 -16.22
N PHE A 122 -6.20 11.20 -17.28
CA PHE A 122 -5.84 11.61 -18.64
C PHE A 122 -5.32 13.05 -18.71
N GLY A 123 -4.11 13.24 -19.25
CA GLY A 123 -3.50 14.55 -19.41
C GLY A 123 -3.20 15.30 -18.12
N SER A 124 -3.14 14.62 -16.98
CA SER A 124 -2.86 15.24 -15.67
C SER A 124 -1.39 15.68 -15.57
N LEU A 125 -1.16 16.74 -14.77
CA LEU A 125 0.16 17.24 -14.41
C LEU A 125 0.50 16.67 -13.01
N SER A 126 1.18 15.53 -12.97
CA SER A 126 1.47 14.77 -11.75
C SER A 126 2.97 14.77 -11.40
N GLU A 127 3.70 15.83 -11.75
CA GLU A 127 5.12 15.97 -11.46
C GLU A 127 5.39 15.87 -9.95
N GLY A 128 6.26 14.94 -9.56
CA GLY A 128 6.62 14.71 -8.16
C GLY A 128 5.45 14.23 -7.28
N ALA A 129 4.36 13.73 -7.86
CA ALA A 129 3.26 13.14 -7.10
C ALA A 129 3.68 11.80 -6.46
N ILE A 130 3.09 11.46 -5.34
CA ILE A 130 3.43 10.27 -4.54
C ILE A 130 2.28 9.27 -4.66
N PHE A 131 2.50 8.14 -5.34
CA PHE A 131 1.55 7.04 -5.51
C PHE A 131 1.96 5.78 -4.75
N ARG A 132 2.70 5.92 -3.66
CA ARG A 132 3.19 4.76 -2.89
C ARG A 132 2.05 3.86 -2.42
N GLY A 133 2.10 2.58 -2.79
CA GLY A 133 1.07 1.61 -2.42
C GLY A 133 -0.34 1.94 -2.92
N ALA A 134 -0.49 2.88 -3.86
CA ALA A 134 -1.78 3.23 -4.43
C ALA A 134 -2.31 2.11 -5.34
N ASN A 135 -3.63 1.93 -5.33
CA ASN A 135 -4.33 1.04 -6.27
C ASN A 135 -4.71 1.84 -7.53
N LEU A 136 -3.97 1.60 -8.61
CA LEU A 136 -4.17 2.22 -9.94
C LEU A 136 -4.66 1.20 -10.98
N ARG A 137 -5.27 0.10 -10.54
CA ARG A 137 -5.82 -0.92 -11.46
C ARG A 137 -6.78 -0.29 -12.47
N ASN A 138 -6.57 -0.61 -13.76
CA ASN A 138 -7.41 -0.10 -14.85
C ASN A 138 -7.54 1.44 -14.88
N ALA A 139 -6.65 2.18 -14.22
CA ALA A 139 -6.64 3.64 -14.28
C ALA A 139 -6.14 4.14 -15.63
N ASP A 140 -6.64 5.29 -16.07
CA ASP A 140 -6.24 5.93 -17.32
C ASP A 140 -5.23 7.04 -17.02
N LEU A 141 -3.95 6.76 -17.28
CA LEU A 141 -2.83 7.68 -17.10
C LEU A 141 -2.34 8.26 -18.43
N GLU A 142 -3.09 8.07 -19.52
CA GLU A 142 -2.65 8.48 -20.85
C GLU A 142 -2.33 9.98 -20.92
N SER A 143 -1.29 10.31 -21.69
CA SER A 143 -0.84 11.68 -21.95
C SER A 143 -0.52 12.50 -20.69
N GLY A 144 -0.42 11.87 -19.52
CA GLY A 144 -0.06 12.51 -18.25
C GLY A 144 1.46 12.75 -18.12
N ASN A 145 1.82 13.73 -17.31
CA ASN A 145 3.21 13.97 -16.94
C ASN A 145 3.46 13.48 -15.50
N TYR A 146 4.26 12.40 -15.37
CA TYR A 146 4.63 11.76 -14.10
C TYR A 146 6.12 11.91 -13.80
N GLU A 147 6.75 12.97 -14.30
CA GLU A 147 8.16 13.23 -14.03
C GLU A 147 8.42 13.31 -12.51
N PHE A 148 9.46 12.62 -12.02
CA PHE A 148 9.81 12.49 -10.60
C PHE A 148 8.72 11.88 -9.71
N ALA A 149 7.69 11.25 -10.25
CA ALA A 149 6.65 10.61 -9.44
C ALA A 149 7.16 9.32 -8.77
N ASP A 150 6.58 9.00 -7.62
CA ASP A 150 6.95 7.85 -6.82
C ASP A 150 5.82 6.80 -6.84
N PHE A 151 6.04 5.71 -7.57
CA PHE A 151 5.13 4.55 -7.68
C PHE A 151 5.60 3.35 -6.84
N THR A 152 6.42 3.57 -5.81
CA THR A 152 6.85 2.48 -4.93
C THR A 152 5.64 1.68 -4.43
N ASP A 153 5.68 0.35 -4.58
CA ASP A 153 4.63 -0.58 -4.15
C ASP A 153 3.23 -0.34 -4.78
N ALA A 154 3.11 0.52 -5.79
CA ALA A 154 1.84 0.79 -6.46
C ALA A 154 1.40 -0.41 -7.32
N VAL A 155 0.07 -0.59 -7.46
CA VAL A 155 -0.51 -1.61 -8.32
C VAL A 155 -1.07 -0.94 -9.57
N MET A 156 -0.41 -1.18 -10.72
CA MET A 156 -0.73 -0.58 -12.02
C MET A 156 -1.42 -1.57 -12.98
N GLU A 157 -1.85 -2.74 -12.49
CA GLU A 157 -2.42 -3.83 -13.30
C GLU A 157 -3.49 -3.32 -14.27
N GLY A 158 -3.30 -3.59 -15.58
CA GLY A 158 -4.24 -3.17 -16.63
C GLY A 158 -4.37 -1.66 -16.86
N ALA A 159 -3.49 -0.84 -16.28
CA ALA A 159 -3.55 0.61 -16.46
C ALA A 159 -3.19 1.04 -17.89
N PHE A 160 -3.81 2.13 -18.36
CA PHE A 160 -3.56 2.73 -19.67
C PHE A 160 -2.54 3.84 -19.54
N VAL A 161 -1.40 3.73 -20.23
CA VAL A 161 -0.26 4.64 -20.07
C VAL A 161 0.26 5.21 -21.41
N ASN A 162 -0.55 5.17 -22.47
CA ASN A 162 -0.14 5.64 -23.78
C ASN A 162 0.27 7.12 -23.73
N ASN A 163 1.43 7.44 -24.31
CA ASN A 163 1.99 8.79 -24.32
C ASN A 163 2.22 9.43 -22.93
N ALA A 164 2.17 8.65 -21.85
CA ALA A 164 2.54 9.13 -20.52
C ALA A 164 4.06 9.32 -20.41
N GLN A 165 4.49 10.31 -19.64
CA GLN A 165 5.90 10.63 -19.44
C GLN A 165 6.35 10.10 -18.07
N PHE A 166 7.18 9.05 -18.06
CA PHE A 166 7.76 8.44 -16.87
C PHE A 166 9.26 8.74 -16.75
N VAL A 167 9.59 10.02 -16.61
CA VAL A 167 11.00 10.47 -16.53
C VAL A 167 11.41 10.53 -15.06
N LYS A 168 12.52 9.84 -14.70
CA LYS A 168 13.07 9.83 -13.33
C LYS A 168 12.05 9.41 -12.27
N VAL A 169 11.20 8.44 -12.58
CA VAL A 169 10.23 7.86 -11.65
C VAL A 169 10.90 6.82 -10.73
N THR A 170 10.28 6.55 -9.59
CA THR A 170 10.61 5.42 -8.72
C THR A 170 9.52 4.37 -8.85
N ILE A 171 9.90 3.10 -9.12
CA ILE A 171 8.95 2.00 -9.35
C ILE A 171 9.26 0.75 -8.53
N THR A 172 10.08 0.87 -7.48
CA THR A 172 10.46 -0.27 -6.65
C THR A 172 9.22 -0.96 -6.06
N GLY A 173 9.11 -2.27 -6.24
CA GLY A 173 7.96 -3.04 -5.75
C GLY A 173 6.64 -2.75 -6.46
N SER A 174 6.61 -2.00 -7.57
CA SER A 174 5.36 -1.76 -8.31
C SER A 174 5.00 -2.92 -9.23
N ASP A 175 3.70 -3.13 -9.45
CA ASP A 175 3.16 -4.18 -10.32
C ASP A 175 2.58 -3.57 -11.60
N TRP A 176 3.14 -3.94 -12.75
CA TRP A 176 2.79 -3.46 -14.09
C TRP A 176 2.16 -4.55 -14.95
N THR A 177 1.57 -5.57 -14.34
CA THR A 177 0.91 -6.66 -15.06
C THR A 177 -0.14 -6.12 -16.02
N ASP A 178 -0.16 -6.64 -17.25
CA ASP A 178 -1.10 -6.27 -18.33
C ASP A 178 -1.07 -4.79 -18.74
N VAL A 179 -0.01 -4.05 -18.41
CA VAL A 179 0.20 -2.68 -18.87
C VAL A 179 0.89 -2.69 -20.24
N VAL A 180 0.25 -2.05 -21.23
CA VAL A 180 0.82 -1.92 -22.59
C VAL A 180 1.79 -0.74 -22.62
N LEU A 181 3.08 -1.03 -22.64
CA LEU A 181 4.16 -0.03 -22.70
C LEU A 181 4.81 0.02 -24.07
N ARG A 182 5.24 1.21 -24.48
CA ARG A 182 6.16 1.38 -25.60
C ARG A 182 7.51 0.77 -25.23
N LYS A 183 8.19 0.15 -26.20
CA LYS A 183 9.47 -0.56 -25.96
C LYS A 183 10.59 0.32 -25.40
N ASP A 184 10.60 1.60 -25.75
CA ASP A 184 11.55 2.58 -25.22
C ASP A 184 11.33 2.83 -23.72
N ILE A 185 10.08 3.10 -23.32
CA ILE A 185 9.69 3.29 -21.92
C ILE A 185 9.90 2.00 -21.12
N GLN A 186 9.49 0.85 -21.66
CA GLN A 186 9.70 -0.45 -21.01
C GLN A 186 11.18 -0.68 -20.69
N LYS A 187 12.08 -0.38 -21.66
CA LYS A 187 13.52 -0.51 -21.47
C LYS A 187 14.05 0.41 -20.35
N GLU A 188 13.58 1.65 -20.29
CA GLU A 188 13.96 2.60 -19.25
C GLU A 188 13.47 2.15 -17.86
N LEU A 189 12.21 1.70 -17.76
CA LEU A 189 11.65 1.18 -16.52
C LEU A 189 12.36 -0.12 -16.08
N CYS A 190 12.68 -1.02 -17.00
CA CYS A 190 13.43 -2.24 -16.70
C CYS A 190 14.84 -1.97 -16.13
N ALA A 191 15.45 -0.84 -16.48
CA ALA A 191 16.76 -0.47 -15.95
C ALA A 191 16.73 -0.10 -14.45
N ILE A 192 15.57 0.31 -13.94
CA ILE A 192 15.36 0.73 -12.55
C ILE A 192 14.40 -0.18 -11.79
N ALA A 193 13.85 -1.21 -12.46
CA ALA A 193 12.90 -2.14 -11.87
C ALA A 193 13.55 -3.02 -10.81
N ASP A 194 13.03 -3.00 -9.59
CA ASP A 194 13.49 -3.80 -8.45
C ASP A 194 12.32 -4.06 -7.48
N GLY A 195 12.49 -5.08 -6.64
CA GLY A 195 11.54 -5.40 -5.59
C GLY A 195 10.38 -6.27 -6.03
N VAL A 196 9.54 -6.61 -5.06
CA VAL A 196 8.32 -7.42 -5.20
C VAL A 196 7.16 -6.65 -4.59
N ASN A 197 6.04 -6.59 -5.28
CA ASN A 197 4.86 -5.88 -4.79
C ASN A 197 4.30 -6.57 -3.53
N PRO A 198 4.15 -5.86 -2.42
CA PRO A 198 3.67 -6.46 -1.16
C PRO A 198 2.19 -6.88 -1.22
N THR A 199 1.40 -6.32 -2.15
CA THR A 199 -0.04 -6.59 -2.28
C THR A 199 -0.31 -7.75 -3.23
N THR A 200 0.39 -7.80 -4.40
CA THR A 200 0.16 -8.81 -5.45
C THR A 200 1.16 -9.96 -5.40
N GLY A 201 2.32 -9.76 -4.75
CA GLY A 201 3.41 -10.75 -4.71
C GLY A 201 4.17 -10.88 -6.03
N VAL A 202 3.92 -10.00 -7.00
CA VAL A 202 4.58 -10.02 -8.32
C VAL A 202 5.85 -9.18 -8.25
N ALA A 203 6.95 -9.69 -8.83
CA ALA A 203 8.17 -8.90 -8.96
C ALA A 203 8.02 -7.83 -10.04
N THR A 204 8.51 -6.62 -9.78
CA THR A 204 8.43 -5.49 -10.71
C THR A 204 9.04 -5.84 -12.07
N ARG A 205 10.16 -6.56 -12.09
CA ARG A 205 10.81 -6.99 -13.34
C ARG A 205 9.97 -7.97 -14.15
N ASP A 206 9.27 -8.89 -13.45
CA ASP A 206 8.45 -9.91 -14.11
C ASP A 206 7.18 -9.27 -14.70
N SER A 207 6.54 -8.36 -13.97
CA SER A 207 5.36 -7.63 -14.44
C SER A 207 5.64 -6.72 -15.66
N LEU A 208 6.87 -6.18 -15.75
CA LEU A 208 7.33 -5.39 -16.90
C LEU A 208 7.83 -6.24 -18.06
N LEU A 209 7.88 -7.59 -17.92
CA LEU A 209 8.47 -8.49 -18.91
C LEU A 209 9.90 -8.09 -19.28
N CYS A 210 10.71 -7.76 -18.27
CA CYS A 210 12.11 -7.38 -18.48
C CYS A 210 12.96 -8.59 -18.92
N PRO A 211 13.91 -8.38 -19.87
CA PRO A 211 14.82 -9.44 -20.32
C PRO A 211 15.83 -9.84 -19.22
#